data_187f9a80b389e2dd2dd7e409f973a52f
#
_entry.id   187f9a80b389e2dd2dd7e409f973a52f
#
_cell.length_a   1.000
_cell.length_b   1.000
_cell.length_c   1.000
_cell.angle_alpha   90.00
_cell.angle_beta   90.00
_cell.angle_gamma   90.00
#
_symmetry.space_group_name_H-M   'P 1'
#
loop_
_entity.id
_entity.type
_entity.pdbx_description
1 polymer ?
#
loop_
_entity_poly.entity_id
_entity_poly.type
_entity_poly.pdbx_seq_one_letter_code
_entity_poly.pdbx_strand_id
1 'polypeptide(L)'
;MPADPGRCADRHVLVLGGTTEARHLAQALTGTPADPAPGVSAPGGPPAGPWDATRVTTSLAGRVAAPVLPPGESRVGGFGGPAGLAAWITAHGVTHLVDATHPFAERMSFNAARAAELTGVPLLALRRPGWAPGPGDAWTFADSLAGAAAMLPDLGGGRVFLTTGRTGLHAFAHLADPWFLVRSVDPPAGPVPPRLEVLLDRGPFTLDGERELLAGRRIDVLVTKDSGGSATAPKLTAAREAGLPVLVVRRPPTPRGVPEAHSLPAALHWLAHAP
;
A
#
# COMPACT_ATOMS: atom_id res chain seq x y z
N MET A 1 20.73 -40.67 15.89
CA MET A 1 19.76 -39.76 16.52
C MET A 1 19.06 -39.01 15.42
N PRO A 2 17.76 -39.08 15.22
CA PRO A 2 17.07 -38.31 14.24
C PRO A 2 17.13 -36.82 14.64
N ALA A 3 17.40 -35.94 13.66
CA ALA A 3 17.43 -34.49 13.83
C ALA A 3 16.03 -34.02 14.28
N ASP A 4 16.00 -33.19 15.29
CA ASP A 4 14.79 -32.54 15.81
C ASP A 4 14.21 -31.63 14.69
N PRO A 5 12.99 -31.85 14.19
CA PRO A 5 12.40 -31.06 13.13
C PRO A 5 11.91 -29.67 13.60
N GLY A 6 12.23 -29.25 14.84
CA GLY A 6 11.71 -28.05 15.49
C GLY A 6 12.66 -26.86 15.61
N ARG A 7 13.93 -26.96 15.19
CA ARG A 7 14.79 -25.78 15.12
C ARG A 7 14.52 -25.06 13.80
N CYS A 8 13.73 -23.99 13.84
CA CYS A 8 13.76 -22.96 12.78
C CYS A 8 15.22 -22.51 12.62
N ALA A 9 15.87 -22.97 11.54
CA ALA A 9 17.12 -22.38 11.07
C ALA A 9 16.89 -20.86 10.96
N ASP A 10 17.94 -20.05 11.19
CA ASP A 10 17.92 -18.59 11.17
C ASP A 10 17.06 -18.02 10.03
N ARG A 11 15.77 -17.82 10.28
CA ARG A 11 14.83 -17.32 9.29
C ARG A 11 15.02 -15.81 9.15
N HIS A 12 15.31 -15.36 7.94
CA HIS A 12 15.37 -13.94 7.62
C HIS A 12 14.28 -13.58 6.62
N VAL A 13 13.28 -12.84 7.07
CA VAL A 13 12.17 -12.36 6.23
C VAL A 13 12.43 -10.93 5.77
N LEU A 14 12.54 -10.73 4.45
CA LEU A 14 12.54 -9.39 3.85
C LEU A 14 11.11 -9.00 3.48
N VAL A 15 10.59 -7.95 4.12
CA VAL A 15 9.28 -7.37 3.81
C VAL A 15 9.47 -6.12 2.95
N LEU A 16 8.99 -6.15 1.71
CA LEU A 16 8.87 -4.94 0.89
C LEU A 16 7.63 -4.18 1.36
N GLY A 17 7.86 -3.03 2.02
CA GLY A 17 6.85 -2.39 2.85
C GLY A 17 6.31 -1.07 2.29
N GLY A 18 5.72 -0.30 3.20
CA GLY A 18 5.08 1.00 2.94
C GLY A 18 3.56 0.97 3.06
N THR A 19 2.98 -0.11 3.55
CA THR A 19 1.54 -0.27 3.81
C THR A 19 1.29 -0.62 5.28
N THR A 20 0.05 -0.52 5.71
CA THR A 20 -0.39 -0.97 7.04
C THR A 20 -0.19 -2.47 7.20
N GLU A 21 -0.46 -3.25 6.16
CA GLU A 21 -0.29 -4.72 6.16
C GLU A 21 1.18 -5.11 6.37
N ALA A 22 2.11 -4.40 5.71
CA ALA A 22 3.54 -4.62 5.91
C ALA A 22 3.97 -4.35 7.35
N ARG A 23 3.45 -3.29 7.97
CA ARG A 23 3.73 -2.95 9.37
C ARG A 23 3.16 -3.99 10.32
N HIS A 24 1.90 -4.40 10.13
CA HIS A 24 1.29 -5.46 10.96
C HIS A 24 2.02 -6.79 10.82
N LEU A 25 2.49 -7.13 9.61
CA LEU A 25 3.30 -8.34 9.42
C LEU A 25 4.63 -8.25 10.19
N ALA A 26 5.34 -7.13 10.08
CA ALA A 26 6.57 -6.92 10.83
C ALA A 26 6.33 -6.99 12.36
N GLN A 27 5.26 -6.38 12.86
CA GLN A 27 4.87 -6.45 14.27
C GLN A 27 4.62 -7.90 14.72
N ALA A 28 3.86 -8.68 13.94
CA ALA A 28 3.56 -10.06 14.25
C ALA A 28 4.80 -10.96 14.26
N LEU A 29 5.73 -10.74 13.31
CA LEU A 29 6.97 -11.51 13.19
C LEU A 29 8.02 -11.15 14.25
N THR A 30 7.96 -9.94 14.83
CA THR A 30 8.90 -9.50 15.90
C THR A 30 8.32 -9.60 17.28
N GLY A 31 7.10 -10.15 17.43
CA GLY A 31 6.41 -10.20 18.72
C GLY A 31 6.07 -8.81 19.30
N THR A 32 6.18 -7.75 18.50
CA THR A 32 5.85 -6.40 18.95
C THR A 32 4.34 -6.19 18.93
N PRO A 33 3.71 -5.78 20.05
CA PRO A 33 2.27 -5.51 20.05
C PRO A 33 1.87 -4.50 18.96
N ALA A 34 0.70 -4.70 18.35
CA ALA A 34 0.11 -3.66 17.49
C ALA A 34 -0.05 -2.38 18.33
N ASP A 35 0.15 -1.21 17.70
CA ASP A 35 -0.02 0.08 18.36
C ASP A 35 -1.34 0.08 19.14
N PRO A 36 -1.33 0.24 20.48
CA PRO A 36 -2.57 0.29 21.24
C PRO A 36 -3.40 1.47 20.75
N ALA A 37 -4.71 1.30 20.72
CA ALA A 37 -5.60 2.44 20.56
C ALA A 37 -5.25 3.48 21.65
N PRO A 38 -5.29 4.79 21.36
CA PRO A 38 -4.89 5.82 22.33
C PRO A 38 -5.64 5.63 23.65
N GLY A 39 -4.89 5.39 24.74
CA GLY A 39 -5.43 5.21 26.09
C GLY A 39 -5.42 3.78 26.65
N VAL A 40 -4.88 2.79 25.93
CA VAL A 40 -4.78 1.40 26.43
C VAL A 40 -3.30 1.07 26.71
N SER A 41 -2.96 0.86 27.97
CA SER A 41 -1.65 0.32 28.37
C SER A 41 -1.58 -1.16 27.98
N ALA A 42 -0.54 -1.55 27.23
CA ALA A 42 -0.32 -2.95 26.86
C ALA A 42 0.01 -3.78 28.11
N PRO A 43 -0.67 -4.91 28.37
CA PRO A 43 -0.21 -5.87 29.36
C PRO A 43 1.06 -6.55 28.85
N GLY A 44 1.95 -6.95 29.75
CA GLY A 44 3.28 -7.54 29.59
C GLY A 44 3.55 -8.28 28.28
N GLY A 45 4.83 -8.27 27.86
CA GLY A 45 5.25 -8.76 26.55
C GLY A 45 4.63 -10.11 26.17
N PRO A 46 4.42 -10.37 24.88
CA PRO A 46 3.82 -11.61 24.41
C PRO A 46 4.69 -12.81 24.83
N PRO A 47 4.06 -13.97 25.11
CA PRO A 47 4.81 -15.21 25.33
C PRO A 47 5.65 -15.54 24.08
N ALA A 48 6.81 -16.18 24.32
CA ALA A 48 7.68 -16.69 23.26
C ALA A 48 6.87 -17.40 22.17
N GLY A 49 6.98 -16.92 20.92
CA GLY A 49 6.17 -17.37 19.81
C GLY A 49 6.99 -18.08 18.72
N PRO A 50 6.35 -18.67 17.72
CA PRO A 50 7.04 -19.41 16.66
C PRO A 50 7.98 -18.53 15.81
N TRP A 51 8.03 -17.23 16.07
CA TRP A 51 8.79 -16.24 15.31
C TRP A 51 9.99 -15.66 16.07
N ASP A 52 10.26 -16.09 17.32
CA ASP A 52 11.28 -15.47 18.21
C ASP A 52 12.71 -15.47 17.63
N ALA A 53 13.02 -16.45 16.78
CA ALA A 53 14.31 -16.53 16.08
C ALA A 53 14.27 -15.93 14.66
N THR A 54 13.19 -15.19 14.29
CA THR A 54 13.03 -14.64 12.96
C THR A 54 13.63 -13.24 12.87
N ARG A 55 14.65 -13.08 12.02
CA ARG A 55 15.14 -11.78 11.64
C ARG A 55 14.17 -11.13 10.63
N VAL A 56 13.74 -9.92 10.89
CA VAL A 56 12.82 -9.19 10.02
C VAL A 56 13.46 -7.91 9.54
N THR A 57 13.59 -7.75 8.23
CA THR A 57 14.02 -6.50 7.61
C THR A 57 12.89 -5.94 6.76
N THR A 58 12.42 -4.72 7.06
CA THR A 58 11.45 -4.03 6.23
C THR A 58 12.11 -3.02 5.32
N SER A 59 11.87 -3.12 4.01
CA SER A 59 12.38 -2.19 3.01
C SER A 59 11.33 -1.16 2.62
N LEU A 60 11.64 0.11 2.81
CA LEU A 60 10.83 1.27 2.41
C LEU A 60 11.44 1.95 1.20
N ALA A 61 10.60 2.35 0.23
CA ALA A 61 11.08 2.91 -1.03
C ALA A 61 11.71 4.32 -0.93
N GLY A 62 11.68 4.96 0.25
CA GLY A 62 12.19 6.33 0.44
C GLY A 62 11.34 7.41 -0.25
N ARG A 63 10.08 7.11 -0.55
CA ARG A 63 9.19 8.07 -1.21
C ARG A 63 8.55 9.07 -0.26
N VAL A 64 8.57 8.80 1.04
CA VAL A 64 8.02 9.66 2.09
C VAL A 64 9.18 10.20 2.88
N ALA A 65 9.20 11.52 3.13
CA ALA A 65 10.30 12.20 3.81
C ALA A 65 10.48 11.72 5.26
N ALA A 66 9.38 11.47 5.97
CA ALA A 66 9.37 10.93 7.33
C ALA A 66 8.49 9.65 7.39
N PRO A 67 9.03 8.47 7.03
CA PRO A 67 8.29 7.23 7.12
C PRO A 67 8.11 6.79 8.58
N VAL A 68 6.95 6.21 8.88
CA VAL A 68 6.78 5.46 10.14
C VAL A 68 7.53 4.14 9.96
N LEU A 69 8.59 3.95 10.75
CA LEU A 69 9.40 2.73 10.67
C LEU A 69 8.68 1.59 11.41
N PRO A 70 8.53 0.41 10.80
CA PRO A 70 8.04 -0.78 11.47
C PRO A 70 9.09 -1.33 12.45
N PRO A 71 8.70 -2.19 13.40
CA PRO A 71 9.65 -2.87 14.26
C PRO A 71 10.55 -3.84 13.47
N GLY A 72 11.67 -4.20 14.06
CA GLY A 72 12.74 -4.96 13.42
C GLY A 72 13.72 -4.04 12.69
N GLU A 73 14.50 -4.61 11.79
CA GLU A 73 15.42 -3.85 10.96
C GLU A 73 14.67 -3.10 9.86
N SER A 74 15.10 -1.90 9.57
CA SER A 74 14.53 -1.11 8.48
C SER A 74 15.61 -0.59 7.53
N ARG A 75 15.33 -0.64 6.24
CA ARG A 75 16.13 0.03 5.22
C ARG A 75 15.27 0.97 4.39
N VAL A 76 15.85 2.07 3.94
CA VAL A 76 15.19 3.06 3.09
C VAL A 76 15.96 3.22 1.79
N GLY A 77 15.26 3.21 0.67
CA GLY A 77 15.82 3.39 -0.67
C GLY A 77 15.56 2.22 -1.62
N GLY A 78 15.85 2.44 -2.89
CA GLY A 78 15.73 1.41 -3.93
C GLY A 78 16.83 0.36 -3.88
N PHE A 79 16.64 -0.73 -4.60
CA PHE A 79 17.65 -1.80 -4.75
C PHE A 79 18.44 -1.70 -6.05
N GLY A 80 18.09 -0.80 -6.96
CA GLY A 80 18.71 -0.76 -8.30
C GLY A 80 18.11 -1.78 -9.28
N GLY A 81 16.84 -2.14 -9.11
CA GLY A 81 16.14 -3.11 -9.94
C GLY A 81 16.19 -4.55 -9.42
N PRO A 82 15.78 -5.54 -10.22
CA PRO A 82 15.68 -6.94 -9.79
C PRO A 82 17.04 -7.56 -9.46
N ALA A 83 18.07 -7.26 -10.24
CA ALA A 83 19.43 -7.77 -9.98
C ALA A 83 20.01 -7.22 -8.67
N GLY A 84 19.80 -5.93 -8.38
CA GLY A 84 20.23 -5.34 -7.11
C GLY A 84 19.47 -5.90 -5.92
N LEU A 85 18.16 -6.19 -6.07
CA LEU A 85 17.37 -6.89 -5.05
C LEU A 85 17.87 -8.31 -4.83
N ALA A 86 18.15 -9.07 -5.89
CA ALA A 86 18.70 -10.43 -5.80
C ALA A 86 20.06 -10.43 -5.09
N ALA A 87 20.96 -9.51 -5.46
CA ALA A 87 22.25 -9.37 -4.80
C ALA A 87 22.09 -9.05 -3.29
N TRP A 88 21.15 -8.18 -2.93
CA TRP A 88 20.86 -7.85 -1.54
C TRP A 88 20.33 -9.07 -0.76
N ILE A 89 19.38 -9.81 -1.34
CA ILE A 89 18.83 -11.05 -0.79
C ILE A 89 19.95 -12.03 -0.45
N THR A 90 20.83 -12.31 -1.41
CA THR A 90 21.96 -13.23 -1.24
C THR A 90 22.95 -12.74 -0.18
N ALA A 91 23.37 -11.46 -0.26
CA ALA A 91 24.34 -10.88 0.67
C ALA A 91 23.89 -10.86 2.13
N HIS A 92 22.56 -10.81 2.38
CA HIS A 92 22.00 -10.73 3.74
C HIS A 92 21.39 -12.06 4.22
N GLY A 93 21.50 -13.13 3.44
CA GLY A 93 20.95 -14.43 3.81
C GLY A 93 19.43 -14.42 3.98
N VAL A 94 18.70 -13.68 3.13
CA VAL A 94 17.24 -13.66 3.16
C VAL A 94 16.72 -15.04 2.76
N THR A 95 15.84 -15.58 3.59
CA THR A 95 15.22 -16.90 3.34
C THR A 95 13.81 -16.79 2.77
N HIS A 96 13.10 -15.70 3.05
CA HIS A 96 11.73 -15.46 2.58
C HIS A 96 11.54 -14.01 2.15
N LEU A 97 10.87 -13.81 1.04
CA LEU A 97 10.53 -12.47 0.52
C LEU A 97 9.02 -12.28 0.57
N VAL A 98 8.58 -11.16 1.15
CA VAL A 98 7.16 -10.78 1.15
C VAL A 98 6.98 -9.43 0.46
N ASP A 99 6.26 -9.41 -0.66
CA ASP A 99 5.82 -8.18 -1.31
C ASP A 99 4.53 -7.69 -0.63
N ALA A 100 4.66 -6.82 0.34
CA ALA A 100 3.57 -6.13 1.02
C ALA A 100 3.52 -4.64 0.60
N THR A 101 3.95 -4.32 -0.61
CA THR A 101 3.91 -2.96 -1.14
C THR A 101 2.48 -2.54 -1.50
N HIS A 102 2.29 -1.24 -1.74
CA HIS A 102 1.01 -0.72 -2.19
C HIS A 102 0.60 -1.40 -3.52
N PRO A 103 -0.68 -1.79 -3.73
CA PRO A 103 -1.13 -2.46 -4.95
C PRO A 103 -0.75 -1.77 -6.27
N PHE A 104 -0.45 -0.47 -6.23
CA PHE A 104 0.04 0.31 -7.37
C PHE A 104 1.57 0.42 -7.45
N ALA A 105 2.30 -0.39 -6.71
CA ALA A 105 3.76 -0.48 -6.81
C ALA A 105 4.22 -1.54 -7.82
N GLU A 106 3.53 -1.64 -8.96
CA GLU A 106 3.70 -2.62 -10.02
C GLU A 106 5.18 -2.96 -10.30
N ARG A 107 6.00 -1.93 -10.57
CA ARG A 107 7.44 -2.12 -10.85
C ARG A 107 8.16 -2.86 -9.72
N MET A 108 7.79 -2.59 -8.45
CA MET A 108 8.44 -3.26 -7.33
C MET A 108 8.01 -4.72 -7.23
N SER A 109 6.74 -5.03 -7.48
CA SER A 109 6.23 -6.39 -7.50
C SER A 109 6.87 -7.24 -8.59
N PHE A 110 7.04 -6.71 -9.81
CA PHE A 110 7.75 -7.40 -10.88
C PHE A 110 9.25 -7.55 -10.57
N ASN A 111 9.88 -6.56 -9.95
CA ASN A 111 11.27 -6.68 -9.48
C ASN A 111 11.41 -7.77 -8.41
N ALA A 112 10.45 -7.87 -7.49
CA ALA A 112 10.44 -8.90 -6.45
C ALA A 112 10.29 -10.30 -7.04
N ALA A 113 9.37 -10.50 -7.97
CA ALA A 113 9.19 -11.77 -8.66
C ALA A 113 10.47 -12.19 -9.41
N ARG A 114 11.08 -11.27 -10.15
CA ARG A 114 12.32 -11.56 -10.87
C ARG A 114 13.51 -11.83 -9.93
N ALA A 115 13.62 -11.12 -8.82
CA ALA A 115 14.67 -11.38 -7.83
C ALA A 115 14.48 -12.74 -7.14
N ALA A 116 13.24 -13.12 -6.83
CA ALA A 116 12.91 -14.44 -6.29
C ALA A 116 13.30 -15.57 -7.25
N GLU A 117 13.00 -15.42 -8.55
CA GLU A 117 13.44 -16.36 -9.58
C GLU A 117 14.97 -16.49 -9.65
N LEU A 118 15.72 -15.37 -9.54
CA LEU A 118 17.19 -15.35 -9.61
C LEU A 118 17.85 -15.99 -8.39
N THR A 119 17.20 -15.93 -7.23
CA THR A 119 17.79 -16.38 -5.94
C THR A 119 17.23 -17.72 -5.46
N GLY A 120 16.09 -18.16 -6.02
CA GLY A 120 15.35 -19.32 -5.51
C GLY A 120 14.63 -19.07 -4.18
N VAL A 121 14.62 -17.85 -3.65
CA VAL A 121 13.95 -17.50 -2.39
C VAL A 121 12.43 -17.47 -2.61
N PRO A 122 11.62 -18.17 -1.77
CA PRO A 122 10.18 -18.14 -1.87
C PRO A 122 9.63 -16.71 -1.68
N LEU A 123 8.70 -16.34 -2.55
CA LEU A 123 8.03 -15.03 -2.58
C LEU A 123 6.55 -15.18 -2.32
N LEU A 124 6.02 -14.36 -1.41
CA LEU A 124 4.58 -14.15 -1.18
C LEU A 124 4.19 -12.72 -1.53
N ALA A 125 3.08 -12.51 -2.19
CA ALA A 125 2.43 -11.22 -2.30
C ALA A 125 1.35 -11.07 -1.20
N LEU A 126 1.55 -10.15 -0.24
CA LEU A 126 0.54 -9.81 0.75
C LEU A 126 -0.30 -8.64 0.24
N ARG A 127 -1.49 -8.94 -0.26
CA ARG A 127 -2.37 -7.98 -0.94
C ARG A 127 -3.76 -7.98 -0.33
N ARG A 128 -4.13 -6.90 0.35
CA ARG A 128 -5.51 -6.73 0.81
C ARG A 128 -6.51 -6.75 -0.36
N PRO A 129 -7.76 -7.20 -0.15
CA PRO A 129 -8.81 -7.12 -1.16
C PRO A 129 -9.01 -5.69 -1.68
N GLY A 130 -9.41 -5.56 -2.94
CA GLY A 130 -9.86 -4.29 -3.51
C GLY A 130 -11.17 -3.83 -2.90
N TRP A 131 -11.52 -2.58 -3.14
CA TRP A 131 -12.87 -2.12 -2.81
C TRP A 131 -13.87 -2.63 -3.86
N ALA A 132 -15.08 -2.93 -3.42
CA ALA A 132 -16.18 -3.29 -4.27
C ALA A 132 -17.33 -2.27 -4.10
N PRO A 133 -18.01 -1.86 -5.18
CA PRO A 133 -19.14 -0.97 -5.07
C PRO A 133 -20.30 -1.65 -4.34
N GLY A 134 -20.99 -0.91 -3.50
CA GLY A 134 -22.22 -1.32 -2.83
C GLY A 134 -23.42 -0.54 -3.33
N PRO A 135 -24.60 -0.81 -2.79
CA PRO A 135 -25.81 -0.06 -3.12
C PRO A 135 -25.63 1.46 -2.90
N GLY A 136 -25.96 2.25 -3.91
CA GLY A 136 -25.84 3.71 -3.90
C GLY A 136 -24.47 4.25 -4.32
N ASP A 137 -23.47 3.41 -4.57
CA ASP A 137 -22.20 3.85 -5.14
C ASP A 137 -22.33 4.14 -6.64
N ALA A 138 -21.89 5.33 -7.05
CA ALA A 138 -21.82 5.74 -8.47
C ALA A 138 -20.38 5.62 -8.98
N TRP A 139 -19.89 4.37 -9.12
CA TRP A 139 -18.51 4.13 -9.53
C TRP A 139 -18.38 3.89 -11.01
N THR A 140 -17.36 4.54 -11.59
CA THR A 140 -16.86 4.26 -12.94
C THR A 140 -15.40 3.80 -12.82
N PHE A 141 -14.98 2.85 -13.65
CA PHE A 141 -13.63 2.28 -13.58
C PHE A 141 -12.78 2.72 -14.77
N ALA A 142 -11.55 3.13 -14.46
CA ALA A 142 -10.51 3.40 -15.46
C ALA A 142 -9.34 2.42 -15.28
N ASP A 143 -8.74 1.98 -16.38
CA ASP A 143 -7.62 1.03 -16.34
C ASP A 143 -6.28 1.69 -16.03
N SER A 144 -6.21 3.03 -16.09
CA SER A 144 -5.02 3.80 -15.79
C SER A 144 -5.36 5.22 -15.34
N LEU A 145 -4.36 5.94 -14.79
CA LEU A 145 -4.51 7.36 -14.47
C LEU A 145 -4.74 8.21 -15.73
N ALA A 146 -4.11 7.85 -16.86
CA ALA A 146 -4.36 8.52 -18.14
C ALA A 146 -5.79 8.27 -18.64
N GLY A 147 -6.28 7.03 -18.52
CA GLY A 147 -7.67 6.70 -18.80
C GLY A 147 -8.64 7.47 -17.90
N ALA A 148 -8.34 7.59 -16.61
CA ALA A 148 -9.14 8.38 -15.70
C ALA A 148 -9.16 9.87 -16.08
N ALA A 149 -8.04 10.43 -16.48
CA ALA A 149 -7.96 11.82 -16.95
C ALA A 149 -8.81 12.04 -18.22
N ALA A 150 -8.80 11.09 -19.16
CA ALA A 150 -9.58 11.15 -20.39
C ALA A 150 -11.10 11.07 -20.13
N MET A 151 -11.54 10.38 -19.08
CA MET A 151 -12.95 10.21 -18.74
C MET A 151 -13.55 11.38 -17.93
N LEU A 152 -12.71 12.22 -17.30
CA LEU A 152 -13.19 13.31 -16.44
C LEU A 152 -14.11 14.32 -17.12
N PRO A 153 -13.89 14.75 -18.38
CA PRO A 153 -14.80 15.68 -19.05
C PRO A 153 -16.24 15.14 -19.15
N ASP A 154 -16.40 13.85 -19.40
CA ASP A 154 -17.70 13.21 -19.55
C ASP A 154 -18.47 13.07 -18.23
N LEU A 155 -17.76 13.13 -17.10
CA LEU A 155 -18.36 13.09 -15.75
C LEU A 155 -18.76 14.47 -15.24
N GLY A 156 -18.58 15.53 -16.03
CA GLY A 156 -18.98 16.90 -15.67
C GLY A 156 -18.19 17.50 -14.51
N GLY A 157 -17.01 16.97 -14.21
CA GLY A 157 -16.20 17.35 -13.04
C GLY A 157 -15.54 18.71 -13.19
N GLY A 158 -16.17 19.79 -12.72
CA GLY A 158 -15.53 21.10 -12.57
C GLY A 158 -14.58 21.18 -11.38
N ARG A 159 -14.89 20.43 -10.30
CA ARG A 159 -14.10 20.36 -9.06
C ARG A 159 -13.80 18.91 -8.70
N VAL A 160 -12.58 18.51 -8.92
CA VAL A 160 -12.12 17.12 -8.83
C VAL A 160 -11.27 16.89 -7.58
N PHE A 161 -11.63 15.91 -6.76
CA PHE A 161 -10.80 15.48 -5.66
C PHE A 161 -9.93 14.29 -6.07
N LEU A 162 -8.62 14.51 -6.23
CA LEU A 162 -7.63 13.48 -6.56
C LEU A 162 -7.01 12.90 -5.29
N THR A 163 -7.33 11.66 -4.97
CA THR A 163 -6.72 10.90 -3.86
C THR A 163 -5.72 9.86 -4.36
N THR A 164 -5.12 10.11 -5.52
CA THR A 164 -4.16 9.22 -6.18
C THR A 164 -2.73 9.35 -5.66
N GLY A 165 -2.50 10.30 -4.75
CA GLY A 165 -1.20 10.66 -4.24
C GLY A 165 -0.39 11.50 -5.24
N ARG A 166 0.83 11.93 -4.83
CA ARG A 166 1.67 12.85 -5.62
C ARG A 166 2.21 12.26 -6.92
N THR A 167 2.35 10.93 -6.99
CA THR A 167 2.88 10.26 -8.18
C THR A 167 1.75 9.95 -9.17
N GLY A 168 1.73 10.58 -10.30
CA GLY A 168 0.72 10.34 -11.34
C GLY A 168 -0.13 11.57 -11.66
N LEU A 169 0.13 12.72 -11.03
CA LEU A 169 -0.55 13.98 -11.36
C LEU A 169 -0.25 14.46 -12.77
N HIS A 170 0.90 14.09 -13.33
CA HIS A 170 1.25 14.37 -14.72
C HIS A 170 0.20 13.87 -15.72
N ALA A 171 -0.54 12.81 -15.39
CA ALA A 171 -1.63 12.30 -16.23
C ALA A 171 -2.78 13.31 -16.38
N PHE A 172 -2.96 14.22 -15.43
CA PHE A 172 -3.99 15.25 -15.40
C PHE A 172 -3.47 16.64 -15.78
N ALA A 173 -2.16 16.79 -15.99
CA ALA A 173 -1.51 18.09 -16.18
C ALA A 173 -2.00 18.86 -17.42
N HIS A 174 -2.55 18.18 -18.42
CA HIS A 174 -3.11 18.75 -19.65
C HIS A 174 -4.54 19.28 -19.49
N LEU A 175 -5.22 18.98 -18.38
CA LEU A 175 -6.59 19.41 -18.13
C LEU A 175 -6.59 20.81 -17.51
N ALA A 176 -6.97 21.82 -18.32
CA ALA A 176 -6.93 23.22 -17.92
C ALA A 176 -8.21 23.68 -17.19
N ASP A 177 -9.37 23.14 -17.57
CA ASP A 177 -10.66 23.61 -17.09
C ASP A 177 -11.01 23.14 -15.66
N PRO A 178 -10.82 21.87 -15.27
CA PRO A 178 -11.15 21.42 -13.93
C PRO A 178 -10.22 22.05 -12.87
N TRP A 179 -10.80 22.37 -11.71
CA TRP A 179 -10.03 22.65 -10.52
C TRP A 179 -9.81 21.35 -9.75
N PHE A 180 -8.57 21.13 -9.32
CA PHE A 180 -8.17 19.91 -8.65
C PHE A 180 -7.81 20.17 -7.19
N LEU A 181 -8.39 19.41 -6.26
CA LEU A 181 -7.89 19.22 -4.92
C LEU A 181 -7.08 17.91 -4.90
N VAL A 182 -5.81 17.98 -4.60
CA VAL A 182 -4.96 16.78 -4.48
C VAL A 182 -4.59 16.56 -3.03
N ARG A 183 -4.89 15.35 -2.51
CA ARG A 183 -4.40 14.95 -1.20
C ARG A 183 -3.17 14.06 -1.34
N SER A 184 -2.08 14.43 -0.69
CA SER A 184 -0.82 13.69 -0.66
C SER A 184 -0.08 13.89 0.65
N VAL A 185 0.82 12.94 0.99
CA VAL A 185 1.64 13.03 2.22
C VAL A 185 2.73 14.09 2.07
N ASP A 186 3.34 14.17 0.89
CA ASP A 186 4.38 15.16 0.57
C ASP A 186 3.97 15.97 -0.65
N PRO A 187 4.52 17.17 -0.85
CA PRO A 187 4.25 17.99 -2.02
C PRO A 187 4.49 17.21 -3.33
N PRO A 188 3.65 17.42 -4.35
CA PRO A 188 3.91 16.87 -5.67
C PRO A 188 5.14 17.51 -6.30
N ALA A 189 5.83 16.75 -7.15
CA ALA A 189 6.92 17.22 -7.99
C ALA A 189 6.64 16.85 -9.45
N GLY A 190 7.07 17.71 -10.38
CA GLY A 190 6.87 17.53 -11.81
C GLY A 190 5.58 18.17 -12.33
N PRO A 191 5.13 17.80 -13.55
CA PRO A 191 3.94 18.38 -14.16
C PRO A 191 2.68 18.12 -13.35
N VAL A 192 1.91 19.17 -13.12
CA VAL A 192 0.65 19.16 -12.38
C VAL A 192 -0.43 19.94 -13.13
N PRO A 193 -1.71 19.72 -12.86
CA PRO A 193 -2.79 20.54 -13.41
C PRO A 193 -2.62 22.02 -13.07
N PRO A 194 -2.98 22.95 -13.97
CA PRO A 194 -2.78 24.39 -13.76
C PRO A 194 -3.64 24.99 -12.65
N ARG A 195 -4.81 24.39 -12.37
CA ARG A 195 -5.74 24.81 -11.30
C ARG A 195 -5.73 23.80 -10.17
N LEU A 196 -4.64 23.79 -9.39
CA LEU A 196 -4.35 22.81 -8.34
C LEU A 196 -4.31 23.45 -6.95
N GLU A 197 -5.02 22.86 -6.00
CA GLU A 197 -4.80 23.01 -4.57
C GLU A 197 -4.23 21.70 -4.01
N VAL A 198 -3.21 21.78 -3.14
CA VAL A 198 -2.59 20.62 -2.51
C VAL A 198 -2.95 20.59 -1.02
N LEU A 199 -3.59 19.52 -0.60
CA LEU A 199 -3.84 19.19 0.79
C LEU A 199 -2.77 18.18 1.26
N LEU A 200 -1.84 18.61 2.09
CA LEU A 200 -0.84 17.73 2.69
C LEU A 200 -1.45 17.08 3.93
N ASP A 201 -1.75 15.80 3.81
CA ASP A 201 -2.41 15.05 4.87
C ASP A 201 -2.11 13.55 4.79
N ARG A 202 -2.14 12.89 5.95
CA ARG A 202 -1.87 11.46 6.11
C ARG A 202 -2.98 10.81 6.92
N GLY A 203 -3.56 9.74 6.35
CA GLY A 203 -4.57 8.94 7.07
C GLY A 203 -4.02 8.30 8.37
N PRO A 204 -4.93 7.74 9.18
CA PRO A 204 -6.31 7.40 8.83
C PRO A 204 -7.23 8.62 8.77
N PHE A 205 -8.24 8.56 7.90
CA PHE A 205 -9.23 9.64 7.72
C PHE A 205 -10.56 9.24 8.39
N THR A 206 -11.28 10.23 8.92
CA THR A 206 -12.61 10.02 9.51
C THR A 206 -13.69 10.28 8.48
N LEU A 207 -14.85 9.65 8.65
CA LEU A 207 -15.99 9.86 7.76
C LEU A 207 -16.48 11.31 7.81
N ASP A 208 -16.56 11.90 9.00
CA ASP A 208 -17.02 13.29 9.17
C ASP A 208 -16.05 14.28 8.51
N GLY A 209 -14.74 14.08 8.68
CA GLY A 209 -13.74 14.91 7.99
C GLY A 209 -13.82 14.80 6.46
N GLU A 210 -14.13 13.62 5.92
CA GLU A 210 -14.34 13.45 4.47
C GLU A 210 -15.64 14.13 4.00
N ARG A 211 -16.72 14.07 4.79
CA ARG A 211 -17.98 14.79 4.50
C ARG A 211 -17.78 16.31 4.47
N GLU A 212 -17.11 16.84 5.49
CA GLU A 212 -16.77 18.27 5.57
C GLU A 212 -15.90 18.71 4.40
N LEU A 213 -14.90 17.92 4.04
CA LEU A 213 -14.00 18.22 2.93
C LEU A 213 -14.74 18.24 1.60
N LEU A 214 -15.54 17.21 1.31
CA LEU A 214 -16.28 17.12 0.05
C LEU A 214 -17.27 18.27 -0.10
N ALA A 215 -18.04 18.57 0.95
CA ALA A 215 -19.02 19.65 0.96
C ALA A 215 -18.35 21.04 0.92
N GLY A 216 -17.36 21.28 1.79
CA GLY A 216 -16.69 22.57 1.91
C GLY A 216 -15.89 22.95 0.67
N ARG A 217 -15.37 21.98 -0.06
CA ARG A 217 -14.65 22.20 -1.33
C ARG A 217 -15.57 22.07 -2.54
N ARG A 218 -16.87 21.79 -2.34
CA ARG A 218 -17.87 21.62 -3.43
C ARG A 218 -17.36 20.66 -4.50
N ILE A 219 -16.92 19.48 -4.07
CA ILE A 219 -16.39 18.46 -4.97
C ILE A 219 -17.49 17.88 -5.83
N ASP A 220 -17.25 17.79 -7.15
CA ASP A 220 -18.18 17.20 -8.12
C ASP A 220 -17.84 15.74 -8.43
N VAL A 221 -16.53 15.40 -8.43
CA VAL A 221 -16.03 14.05 -8.76
C VAL A 221 -14.89 13.66 -7.83
N LEU A 222 -14.93 12.44 -7.31
CA LEU A 222 -13.81 11.82 -6.60
C LEU A 222 -13.03 10.90 -7.54
N VAL A 223 -11.71 11.08 -7.64
CA VAL A 223 -10.82 10.15 -8.34
C VAL A 223 -9.92 9.44 -7.33
N THR A 224 -9.95 8.13 -7.34
CA THR A 224 -9.16 7.31 -6.41
C THR A 224 -8.54 6.11 -7.10
N LYS A 225 -7.43 5.61 -6.56
CA LYS A 225 -6.88 4.28 -6.89
C LYS A 225 -7.61 3.23 -6.07
N ASP A 226 -7.90 2.06 -6.65
CA ASP A 226 -8.39 0.91 -5.89
C ASP A 226 -7.30 0.40 -4.92
N SER A 227 -7.13 1.09 -3.81
CA SER A 227 -6.12 0.71 -2.82
C SER A 227 -6.61 -0.32 -1.80
N GLY A 228 -7.93 -0.50 -1.63
CA GLY A 228 -8.53 -1.50 -0.73
C GLY A 228 -8.32 -1.26 0.77
N GLY A 229 -7.68 -0.15 1.19
CA GLY A 229 -7.35 0.09 2.59
C GLY A 229 -8.51 0.69 3.39
N SER A 230 -8.75 0.18 4.60
CA SER A 230 -9.75 0.71 5.53
C SER A 230 -9.46 2.16 5.97
N ALA A 231 -8.18 2.50 6.19
CA ALA A 231 -7.74 3.83 6.60
C ALA A 231 -8.10 4.95 5.60
N THR A 232 -8.42 4.61 4.36
CA THR A 232 -8.77 5.56 3.30
C THR A 232 -10.13 5.28 2.66
N ALA A 233 -10.90 4.32 3.18
CA ALA A 233 -12.25 3.99 2.72
C ALA A 233 -13.31 5.07 3.06
N PRO A 234 -13.20 5.87 4.14
CA PRO A 234 -14.23 6.84 4.51
C PRO A 234 -14.63 7.81 3.41
N LYS A 235 -13.69 8.20 2.52
CA LYS A 235 -14.00 9.05 1.36
C LYS A 235 -15.02 8.45 0.39
N LEU A 236 -15.03 7.10 0.26
CA LEU A 236 -15.97 6.40 -0.61
C LEU A 236 -17.36 6.41 -0.01
N THR A 237 -17.45 6.22 1.31
CA THR A 237 -18.73 6.34 2.04
C THR A 237 -19.26 7.77 1.95
N ALA A 238 -18.42 8.78 2.19
CA ALA A 238 -18.82 10.18 2.09
C ALA A 238 -19.26 10.55 0.65
N ALA A 239 -18.57 10.05 -0.37
CA ALA A 239 -18.94 10.26 -1.77
C ALA A 239 -20.30 9.63 -2.10
N ARG A 240 -20.57 8.40 -1.63
CA ARG A 240 -21.87 7.72 -1.79
C ARG A 240 -23.01 8.51 -1.14
N GLU A 241 -22.82 8.95 0.10
CA GLU A 241 -23.81 9.74 0.84
C GLU A 241 -24.12 11.08 0.16
N ALA A 242 -23.12 11.67 -0.47
CA ALA A 242 -23.26 12.91 -1.23
C ALA A 242 -23.76 12.69 -2.69
N GLY A 243 -23.96 11.45 -3.12
CA GLY A 243 -24.34 11.12 -4.50
C GLY A 243 -23.27 11.45 -5.54
N LEU A 244 -22.00 11.56 -5.13
CA LEU A 244 -20.89 11.95 -6.00
C LEU A 244 -20.42 10.78 -6.88
N PRO A 245 -20.18 11.00 -8.17
CA PRO A 245 -19.50 10.02 -9.00
C PRO A 245 -18.08 9.79 -8.53
N VAL A 246 -17.66 8.51 -8.52
CA VAL A 246 -16.33 8.08 -8.13
C VAL A 246 -15.65 7.41 -9.31
N LEU A 247 -14.54 7.96 -9.77
CA LEU A 247 -13.69 7.37 -10.78
C LEU A 247 -12.59 6.55 -10.10
N VAL A 248 -12.71 5.23 -10.20
CA VAL A 248 -11.80 4.28 -9.55
C VAL A 248 -10.80 3.76 -10.57
N VAL A 249 -9.51 4.03 -10.33
CA VAL A 249 -8.45 3.47 -11.14
C VAL A 249 -8.17 2.04 -10.70
N ARG A 250 -8.30 1.08 -11.64
CA ARG A 250 -8.04 -0.34 -11.39
C ARG A 250 -6.59 -0.59 -11.00
N ARG A 251 -6.38 -1.65 -10.25
CA ARG A 251 -5.03 -2.11 -9.92
C ARG A 251 -4.29 -2.55 -11.18
N PRO A 252 -2.98 -2.26 -11.27
CA PRO A 252 -2.16 -2.83 -12.33
C PRO A 252 -2.05 -4.36 -12.19
N PRO A 253 -1.64 -5.06 -13.25
CA PRO A 253 -1.44 -6.50 -13.22
C PRO A 253 -0.39 -6.91 -12.19
N THR A 254 -0.52 -8.14 -11.69
CA THR A 254 0.42 -8.76 -10.77
C THR A 254 1.32 -9.76 -11.50
N PRO A 255 2.54 -10.04 -11.01
CA PRO A 255 3.39 -11.10 -11.55
C PRO A 255 2.67 -12.46 -11.48
N ARG A 256 2.71 -13.20 -12.57
CA ARG A 256 2.11 -14.53 -12.63
C ARG A 256 2.90 -15.54 -11.79
N GLY A 257 2.19 -16.51 -11.20
CA GLY A 257 2.82 -17.60 -10.44
C GLY A 257 3.30 -17.23 -9.04
N VAL A 258 3.13 -15.98 -8.61
CA VAL A 258 3.41 -15.59 -7.23
C VAL A 258 2.19 -15.89 -6.37
N PRO A 259 2.32 -16.69 -5.28
CA PRO A 259 1.22 -16.93 -4.35
C PRO A 259 0.79 -15.63 -3.68
N GLU A 260 -0.51 -15.49 -3.44
CA GLU A 260 -1.09 -14.30 -2.81
C GLU A 260 -1.75 -14.65 -1.47
N ALA A 261 -1.51 -13.82 -0.46
CA ALA A 261 -2.25 -13.80 0.80
C ALA A 261 -3.05 -12.49 0.89
N HIS A 262 -4.31 -12.60 1.33
CA HIS A 262 -5.19 -11.43 1.43
C HIS A 262 -5.41 -10.95 2.87
N SER A 263 -4.76 -11.62 3.83
CA SER A 263 -4.83 -11.29 5.26
C SER A 263 -3.52 -11.60 5.97
N LEU A 264 -3.31 -10.95 7.12
CA LEU A 264 -2.15 -11.23 7.99
C LEU A 264 -2.09 -12.70 8.43
N PRO A 265 -3.18 -13.35 8.90
CA PRO A 265 -3.14 -14.77 9.27
C PRO A 265 -2.72 -15.68 8.10
N ALA A 266 -3.21 -15.40 6.87
CA ALA A 266 -2.82 -16.17 5.69
C ALA A 266 -1.34 -16.01 5.34
N ALA A 267 -0.78 -14.80 5.50
CA ALA A 267 0.65 -14.56 5.27
C ALA A 267 1.52 -15.25 6.33
N LEU A 268 1.13 -15.22 7.59
CA LEU A 268 1.83 -15.94 8.66
C LEU A 268 1.76 -17.47 8.47
N HIS A 269 0.60 -17.97 8.06
CA HIS A 269 0.44 -19.39 7.73
C HIS A 269 1.38 -19.81 6.58
N TRP A 270 1.44 -19.02 5.52
CA TRP A 270 2.34 -19.29 4.40
C TRP A 270 3.82 -19.28 4.86
N LEU A 271 4.24 -18.25 5.61
CA LEU A 271 5.60 -18.16 6.16
C LEU A 271 5.97 -19.35 7.06
N ALA A 272 5.01 -19.92 7.77
CA ALA A 272 5.26 -21.08 8.63
C ALA A 272 5.50 -22.39 7.84
N HIS A 273 5.01 -22.48 6.60
CA HIS A 273 5.00 -23.71 5.80
C HIS A 273 5.75 -23.58 4.47
N ALA A 274 6.22 -22.39 4.11
CA ALA A 274 7.01 -22.18 2.89
C ALA A 274 8.37 -22.92 3.01
N PRO A 275 8.87 -23.46 1.91
CA PRO A 275 10.12 -24.24 1.86
C PRO A 275 11.36 -23.40 2.23
#